data_a05a02653a481319d280c3f1ec9f484e
#
_entry.id   a05a02653a481319d280c3f1ec9f484e
#
_cell.length_a   1.000
_cell.length_b   1.000
_cell.length_c   1.000
_cell.angle_alpha   90.00
_cell.angle_beta   90.00
_cell.angle_gamma   90.00
#
_symmetry.space_group_name_H-M   'P 1'
#
loop_
_entity.id
_entity.type
_entity.pdbx_description
1 polymer ?
#
loop_
_entity_poly.entity_id
_entity_poly.type
_entity_poly.pdbx_seq_one_letter_code
_entity_poly.pdbx_strand_id
1 'polypeptide(L)'
;MDRAGDFLASIHIGLRDLIKPGLDLWEVEEYVRRRCKEENVLPLQIGVDGHMMDYPYATCCGINDEVAHAFPRHYKLKEGDLLKVDMVLSEPLDKSVLDVSKLDFNNVALMKKHTVDYTGGLADSCWAYAVGTVSQEVKDLMDVTRECLYIGIEQAQVGNRIGDIGAAIQEYAESRGYGVVRDLVGHGVGPTMHEEPMVPHFGRAGRGLRLKEGMVLTIEPMINTGTWEIDTDMKTGWAHKTIDGGLSCQYEHQFVITKDGPRILTSQGEEGTY
;
A
#
# COMPACT_ATOMS: atom_id res chain seq x y z
N MET A 1 8.95 -12.01 7.59
CA MET A 1 8.00 -10.90 7.47
C MET A 1 8.22 -9.82 8.56
N ASP A 2 8.39 -10.13 9.85
CA ASP A 2 8.64 -9.07 10.86
C ASP A 2 9.81 -8.15 10.47
N ARG A 3 10.98 -8.70 10.12
CA ARG A 3 12.14 -7.90 9.68
C ARG A 3 11.87 -7.03 8.44
N ALA A 4 11.07 -7.52 7.51
CA ALA A 4 10.65 -6.75 6.34
C ALA A 4 9.71 -5.61 6.75
N GLY A 5 8.73 -5.90 7.62
CA GLY A 5 7.80 -4.92 8.15
C GLY A 5 8.47 -3.80 8.94
N ASP A 6 9.41 -4.16 9.84
CA ASP A 6 10.19 -3.19 10.61
C ASP A 6 10.97 -2.24 9.68
N PHE A 7 11.59 -2.80 8.63
CA PHE A 7 12.34 -1.98 7.67
C PHE A 7 11.39 -1.08 6.86
N LEU A 8 10.30 -1.63 6.32
CA LEU A 8 9.30 -0.86 5.56
C LEU A 8 8.70 0.25 6.40
N ALA A 9 8.31 -0.03 7.64
CA ALA A 9 7.82 0.97 8.59
C ALA A 9 8.84 2.11 8.80
N SER A 10 10.14 1.77 8.91
CA SER A 10 11.21 2.77 9.04
C SER A 10 11.33 3.69 7.81
N ILE A 11 10.99 3.19 6.62
CA ILE A 11 10.92 4.00 5.39
C ILE A 11 9.78 5.01 5.51
N HIS A 12 8.57 4.57 5.86
CA HIS A 12 7.42 5.46 6.01
C HIS A 12 7.66 6.54 7.08
N ILE A 13 8.28 6.18 8.22
CA ILE A 13 8.67 7.15 9.25
C ILE A 13 9.63 8.20 8.67
N GLY A 14 10.66 7.78 7.93
CA GLY A 14 11.60 8.72 7.32
C GLY A 14 10.99 9.59 6.21
N LEU A 15 9.97 9.12 5.51
CA LEU A 15 9.24 9.89 4.52
C LEU A 15 8.44 11.05 5.14
N ARG A 16 7.97 10.93 6.39
CA ARG A 16 7.28 12.03 7.09
C ARG A 16 8.14 13.29 7.20
N ASP A 17 9.44 13.12 7.44
CA ASP A 17 10.38 14.25 7.54
C ASP A 17 10.78 14.80 6.17
N LEU A 18 10.74 13.96 5.13
CA LEU A 18 11.15 14.32 3.77
C LEU A 18 10.05 15.08 3.03
N ILE A 19 8.80 14.62 3.13
CA ILE A 19 7.66 15.09 2.34
C ILE A 19 7.24 16.50 2.80
N LYS A 20 7.35 17.47 1.87
CA LYS A 20 6.99 18.88 2.09
C LYS A 20 6.74 19.59 0.76
N PRO A 21 6.07 20.74 0.76
CA PRO A 21 5.89 21.54 -0.45
C PRO A 21 7.23 21.86 -1.12
N GLY A 22 7.29 21.70 -2.43
CA GLY A 22 8.47 21.92 -3.26
C GLY A 22 9.40 20.72 -3.44
N LEU A 23 9.23 19.64 -2.66
CA LEU A 23 9.93 18.37 -2.92
C LEU A 23 9.55 17.87 -4.32
N ASP A 24 10.52 17.34 -5.06
CA ASP A 24 10.23 16.60 -6.28
C ASP A 24 9.76 15.18 -5.90
N LEU A 25 8.60 14.76 -6.43
CA LEU A 25 8.06 13.42 -6.14
C LEU A 25 9.05 12.31 -6.50
N TRP A 26 9.93 12.54 -7.49
CA TRP A 26 11.00 11.61 -7.83
C TRP A 26 11.99 11.38 -6.69
N GLU A 27 12.19 12.36 -5.80
CA GLU A 27 13.08 12.23 -4.63
C GLU A 27 12.57 11.20 -3.62
N VAL A 28 11.25 10.92 -3.60
CA VAL A 28 10.65 9.83 -2.79
C VAL A 28 11.14 8.47 -3.31
N GLU A 29 11.09 8.25 -4.63
CA GLU A 29 11.59 7.04 -5.26
C GLU A 29 13.10 6.86 -5.02
N GLU A 30 13.89 7.93 -5.18
CA GLU A 30 15.34 7.89 -4.92
C GLU A 30 15.66 7.59 -3.45
N TYR A 31 14.88 8.14 -2.52
CA TYR A 31 15.02 7.86 -1.10
C TYR A 31 14.83 6.37 -0.81
N VAL A 32 13.74 5.78 -1.31
CA VAL A 32 13.44 4.35 -1.10
C VAL A 32 14.50 3.48 -1.75
N ARG A 33 14.88 3.74 -3.01
CA ARG A 33 15.94 3.00 -3.70
C ARG A 33 17.27 3.04 -2.96
N ARG A 34 17.66 4.19 -2.43
CA ARG A 34 18.87 4.35 -1.63
C ARG A 34 18.80 3.52 -0.36
N ARG A 35 17.71 3.63 0.42
CA ARG A 35 17.50 2.86 1.64
C ARG A 35 17.54 1.34 1.38
N CYS A 36 16.92 0.88 0.29
CA CYS A 36 16.98 -0.52 -0.13
C CYS A 36 18.42 -0.99 -0.37
N LYS A 37 19.25 -0.19 -1.03
CA LYS A 37 20.66 -0.52 -1.27
C LYS A 37 21.50 -0.52 0.00
N GLU A 38 21.28 0.43 0.91
CA GLU A 38 21.98 0.56 2.19
C GLU A 38 21.74 -0.67 3.07
N GLU A 39 20.50 -1.12 3.18
CA GLU A 39 20.07 -2.22 4.05
C GLU A 39 19.99 -3.58 3.35
N ASN A 40 20.43 -3.63 2.08
CA ASN A 40 20.45 -4.86 1.27
C ASN A 40 19.06 -5.50 1.11
N VAL A 41 18.07 -4.70 0.79
CA VAL A 41 16.66 -5.05 0.61
C VAL A 41 16.26 -4.96 -0.86
N LEU A 42 15.48 -5.93 -1.36
CA LEU A 42 14.92 -5.89 -2.72
C LEU A 42 13.60 -5.10 -2.72
N PRO A 43 13.45 -4.10 -3.61
CA PRO A 43 12.16 -3.51 -3.93
C PRO A 43 11.40 -4.47 -4.86
N LEU A 44 10.42 -5.21 -4.31
CA LEU A 44 9.78 -6.34 -4.97
C LEU A 44 8.75 -5.93 -6.03
N GLN A 45 8.34 -4.67 -6.07
CA GLN A 45 7.44 -4.16 -7.11
C GLN A 45 8.12 -4.06 -8.47
N ILE A 46 9.44 -3.82 -8.53
CA ILE A 46 10.15 -3.71 -9.82
C ILE A 46 10.13 -5.05 -10.55
N GLY A 47 9.50 -5.07 -11.71
CA GLY A 47 9.38 -6.26 -12.56
C GLY A 47 8.09 -7.06 -12.36
N VAL A 48 7.16 -6.59 -11.52
CA VAL A 48 5.82 -7.18 -11.43
C VAL A 48 5.13 -7.13 -12.79
N ASP A 49 4.56 -8.25 -13.20
CA ASP A 49 3.89 -8.41 -14.48
C ASP A 49 2.65 -7.52 -14.60
N GLY A 50 2.60 -6.69 -15.63
CA GLY A 50 1.44 -5.90 -15.98
C GLY A 50 0.98 -6.20 -17.41
N HIS A 51 -0.27 -5.87 -17.73
CA HIS A 51 -0.86 -6.13 -19.05
C HIS A 51 -0.13 -5.42 -20.21
N MET A 52 0.35 -4.19 -19.97
CA MET A 52 0.99 -3.37 -20.99
C MET A 52 2.51 -3.31 -20.83
N MET A 53 2.99 -3.32 -19.59
CA MET A 53 4.40 -3.30 -19.25
C MET A 53 4.61 -3.76 -17.80
N ASP A 54 5.79 -4.32 -17.52
CA ASP A 54 6.19 -4.63 -16.15
C ASP A 54 6.34 -3.34 -15.33
N TYR A 55 6.03 -3.41 -14.01
CA TYR A 55 6.14 -2.25 -13.13
C TYR A 55 7.61 -1.82 -12.96
N PRO A 56 7.98 -0.56 -13.24
CA PRO A 56 9.39 -0.19 -13.36
C PRO A 56 10.00 0.47 -12.12
N TYR A 57 9.25 0.70 -11.04
CA TYR A 57 9.67 1.51 -9.91
C TYR A 57 9.64 0.74 -8.58
N ALA A 58 10.36 1.27 -7.58
CA ALA A 58 10.37 0.73 -6.23
C ALA A 58 9.18 1.20 -5.39
N THR A 59 8.49 2.25 -5.84
CA THR A 59 7.32 2.83 -5.15
C THR A 59 6.18 3.09 -6.12
N CYS A 60 4.94 3.01 -5.62
CA CYS A 60 3.79 3.65 -6.22
C CYS A 60 3.59 5.02 -5.54
N CYS A 61 3.45 6.09 -6.33
CA CYS A 61 3.32 7.45 -5.80
C CYS A 61 2.11 8.15 -6.41
N GLY A 62 0.95 8.03 -5.74
CA GLY A 62 -0.31 8.64 -6.18
C GLY A 62 -0.57 10.00 -5.53
N ILE A 63 -1.02 10.99 -6.31
CA ILE A 63 -1.36 12.33 -5.84
C ILE A 63 -2.84 12.61 -6.07
N ASN A 64 -3.52 13.12 -5.05
CA ASN A 64 -4.90 13.64 -5.10
C ASN A 64 -5.91 12.61 -5.66
N ASP A 65 -6.33 12.73 -6.91
CA ASP A 65 -7.27 11.88 -7.62
C ASP A 65 -6.69 10.52 -8.08
N GLU A 66 -5.36 10.33 -7.96
CA GLU A 66 -4.72 9.05 -8.27
C GLU A 66 -4.97 8.07 -7.14
N VAL A 67 -5.64 6.95 -7.45
CA VAL A 67 -6.11 5.96 -6.46
C VAL A 67 -4.97 5.04 -6.02
N ALA A 68 -4.37 4.31 -6.97
CA ALA A 68 -3.31 3.34 -6.70
C ALA A 68 -2.38 3.18 -7.91
N HIS A 69 -1.24 2.52 -7.72
CA HIS A 69 -0.25 2.11 -8.71
C HIS A 69 0.29 3.24 -9.61
N ALA A 70 0.12 4.51 -9.21
CA ALA A 70 0.63 5.65 -9.97
C ALA A 70 2.17 5.70 -9.91
N PHE A 71 2.78 6.07 -11.03
CA PHE A 71 4.24 6.12 -11.15
C PHE A 71 4.85 7.34 -10.44
N PRO A 72 5.98 7.16 -9.73
CA PRO A 72 6.82 8.29 -9.33
C PRO A 72 7.28 9.05 -10.59
N ARG A 73 7.30 10.36 -10.51
CA ARG A 73 7.60 11.25 -11.64
C ARG A 73 8.17 12.58 -11.17
N HIS A 74 8.76 13.34 -12.09
CA HIS A 74 9.13 14.72 -11.80
C HIS A 74 7.86 15.58 -11.64
N TYR A 75 7.51 15.86 -10.41
CA TYR A 75 6.40 16.71 -10.01
C TYR A 75 6.76 17.39 -8.70
N LYS A 76 6.75 18.72 -8.68
CA LYS A 76 6.96 19.47 -7.44
C LYS A 76 5.70 19.44 -6.59
N LEU A 77 5.78 18.76 -5.45
CA LEU A 77 4.70 18.68 -4.47
C LEU A 77 4.26 20.10 -4.07
N LYS A 78 2.96 20.32 -4.01
CA LYS A 78 2.34 21.60 -3.69
C LYS A 78 1.73 21.57 -2.31
N GLU A 79 1.64 22.75 -1.70
CA GLU A 79 0.81 22.95 -0.51
C GLU A 79 -0.60 22.43 -0.78
N GLY A 80 -1.11 21.58 0.09
CA GLY A 80 -2.46 21.00 -0.02
C GLY A 80 -2.54 19.68 -0.79
N ASP A 81 -1.48 19.18 -1.42
CA ASP A 81 -1.49 17.85 -2.05
C ASP A 81 -1.68 16.73 -1.02
N LEU A 82 -2.41 15.69 -1.41
CA LEU A 82 -2.51 14.40 -0.71
C LEU A 82 -1.67 13.38 -1.47
N LEU A 83 -0.55 12.96 -0.89
CA LEU A 83 0.35 11.97 -1.48
C LEU A 83 0.13 10.60 -0.82
N LYS A 84 0.00 9.54 -1.62
CA LYS A 84 0.05 8.13 -1.20
C LYS A 84 1.36 7.53 -1.69
N VAL A 85 2.07 6.84 -0.82
CA VAL A 85 3.29 6.09 -1.15
C VAL A 85 3.08 4.65 -0.72
N ASP A 86 3.19 3.76 -1.67
CA ASP A 86 2.98 2.34 -1.51
C ASP A 86 4.22 1.58 -1.98
N MET A 87 4.61 0.52 -1.25
CA MET A 87 5.80 -0.27 -1.58
C MET A 87 5.78 -1.67 -0.98
N VAL A 88 6.32 -2.61 -1.75
CA VAL A 88 6.56 -3.99 -1.32
C VAL A 88 8.08 -4.23 -1.23
N LEU A 89 8.55 -4.59 -0.05
CA LEU A 89 9.97 -4.76 0.24
C LEU A 89 10.27 -6.13 0.82
N SER A 90 11.42 -6.70 0.42
CA SER A 90 11.94 -7.91 1.04
C SER A 90 12.45 -7.64 2.47
N GLU A 91 12.66 -8.68 3.25
CA GLU A 91 13.52 -8.56 4.43
C GLU A 91 14.98 -8.26 4.01
N PRO A 92 15.80 -7.68 4.90
CA PRO A 92 17.25 -7.53 4.64
C PRO A 92 17.92 -8.87 4.34
N LEU A 93 18.60 -8.93 3.20
CA LEU A 93 19.24 -10.14 2.68
C LEU A 93 20.68 -10.28 3.14
N ASP A 94 21.20 -11.52 3.11
CA ASP A 94 22.63 -11.75 3.28
C ASP A 94 23.37 -11.32 1.98
N LYS A 95 24.32 -10.37 2.12
CA LYS A 95 25.14 -9.88 0.99
C LYS A 95 25.98 -10.96 0.32
N SER A 96 26.25 -12.07 1.00
CA SER A 96 26.94 -13.22 0.39
C SER A 96 26.05 -14.01 -0.57
N VAL A 97 24.71 -13.91 -0.42
CA VAL A 97 23.71 -14.52 -1.30
C VAL A 97 23.35 -13.56 -2.44
N LEU A 98 23.04 -12.31 -2.10
CA LEU A 98 22.71 -11.26 -3.07
C LEU A 98 23.15 -9.90 -2.54
N ASP A 99 23.99 -9.21 -3.27
CA ASP A 99 24.41 -7.84 -2.97
C ASP A 99 23.55 -6.85 -3.76
N VAL A 100 22.46 -6.40 -3.14
CA VAL A 100 21.47 -5.47 -3.73
C VAL A 100 22.11 -4.13 -4.11
N SER A 101 23.19 -3.72 -3.43
CA SER A 101 23.88 -2.46 -3.74
C SER A 101 24.46 -2.43 -5.16
N LYS A 102 24.72 -3.60 -5.75
CA LYS A 102 25.25 -3.78 -7.12
C LYS A 102 24.18 -3.88 -8.20
N LEU A 103 22.91 -4.00 -7.82
CA LEU A 103 21.83 -4.12 -8.79
C LEU A 103 21.51 -2.76 -9.40
N ASP A 104 21.26 -2.77 -10.71
CA ASP A 104 20.70 -1.62 -11.41
C ASP A 104 19.16 -1.68 -11.38
N PHE A 105 18.57 -0.90 -10.51
CA PHE A 105 17.11 -0.83 -10.35
C PHE A 105 16.39 -0.22 -11.56
N ASN A 106 17.11 0.37 -12.53
CA ASN A 106 16.52 0.82 -13.79
C ASN A 106 16.44 -0.31 -14.81
N ASN A 107 17.17 -1.40 -14.59
CA ASN A 107 17.08 -2.56 -15.45
C ASN A 107 15.95 -3.50 -14.98
N VAL A 108 14.73 -3.21 -15.39
CA VAL A 108 13.51 -3.93 -14.99
C VAL A 108 13.63 -5.44 -15.27
N ALA A 109 14.17 -5.82 -16.44
CA ALA A 109 14.34 -7.22 -16.81
C ALA A 109 15.37 -7.95 -15.92
N LEU A 110 16.38 -7.24 -15.41
CA LEU A 110 17.31 -7.79 -14.42
C LEU A 110 16.62 -7.92 -13.06
N MET A 111 15.92 -6.88 -12.61
CA MET A 111 15.21 -6.89 -11.33
C MET A 111 14.17 -7.99 -11.27
N LYS A 112 13.38 -8.17 -12.32
CA LYS A 112 12.36 -9.21 -12.43
C LYS A 112 12.91 -10.61 -12.12
N LYS A 113 14.15 -10.95 -12.52
CA LYS A 113 14.77 -12.25 -12.20
C LYS A 113 15.01 -12.46 -10.70
N HIS A 114 15.18 -11.37 -9.95
CA HIS A 114 15.40 -11.43 -8.51
C HIS A 114 14.09 -11.31 -7.72
N THR A 115 13.12 -10.58 -8.24
CA THR A 115 11.83 -10.34 -7.55
C THR A 115 10.86 -11.50 -7.72
N VAL A 116 10.77 -12.10 -8.91
CA VAL A 116 9.85 -13.23 -9.20
C VAL A 116 10.30 -14.51 -8.48
N ASP A 117 11.62 -14.75 -8.38
CA ASP A 117 12.16 -15.93 -7.72
C ASP A 117 12.37 -15.72 -6.20
N TYR A 118 12.01 -14.55 -5.67
CA TYR A 118 12.15 -14.28 -4.25
C TYR A 118 11.09 -15.03 -3.44
N THR A 119 11.55 -15.80 -2.44
CA THR A 119 10.69 -16.62 -1.56
C THR A 119 10.92 -16.36 -0.08
N GLY A 120 11.61 -15.26 0.27
CA GLY A 120 11.86 -14.86 1.64
C GLY A 120 10.68 -14.09 2.28
N GLY A 121 10.93 -13.54 3.46
CA GLY A 121 9.96 -12.67 4.12
C GLY A 121 9.81 -11.34 3.37
N LEU A 122 8.59 -10.90 3.17
CA LEU A 122 8.28 -9.62 2.55
C LEU A 122 7.29 -8.82 3.39
N ALA A 123 7.20 -7.53 3.13
CA ALA A 123 6.21 -6.63 3.71
C ALA A 123 5.63 -5.72 2.63
N ASP A 124 4.35 -5.43 2.78
CA ASP A 124 3.54 -4.61 1.91
C ASP A 124 2.82 -3.53 2.73
N SER A 125 2.92 -2.26 2.32
CA SER A 125 2.25 -1.17 3.03
C SER A 125 2.16 0.10 2.20
N CYS A 126 1.04 0.78 2.30
CA CYS A 126 0.78 2.09 1.76
C CYS A 126 0.49 3.10 2.86
N TRP A 127 1.04 4.31 2.74
CA TRP A 127 0.75 5.40 3.68
C TRP A 127 0.46 6.71 2.96
N ALA A 128 -0.52 7.46 3.49
CA ALA A 128 -0.90 8.76 2.98
C ALA A 128 -0.23 9.89 3.77
N TYR A 129 0.17 10.93 3.05
CA TYR A 129 0.86 12.11 3.58
C TYR A 129 0.17 13.38 3.15
N ALA A 130 -0.14 14.25 4.11
CA ALA A 130 -0.55 15.62 3.85
C ALA A 130 0.68 16.47 3.49
N VAL A 131 0.67 17.13 2.35
CA VAL A 131 1.79 17.98 1.92
C VAL A 131 1.57 19.42 2.39
N GLY A 132 2.28 19.81 3.46
CA GLY A 132 2.07 21.11 4.10
C GLY A 132 0.68 21.23 4.75
N THR A 133 0.05 22.39 4.59
CA THR A 133 -1.30 22.62 5.11
C THR A 133 -2.35 22.16 4.09
N VAL A 134 -3.16 21.19 4.46
CA VAL A 134 -4.23 20.63 3.61
C VAL A 134 -5.61 21.17 4.03
N SER A 135 -6.57 21.09 3.12
CA SER A 135 -7.97 21.45 3.36
C SER A 135 -8.62 20.53 4.41
N GLN A 136 -9.76 20.95 4.95
CA GLN A 136 -10.55 20.11 5.85
C GLN A 136 -11.06 18.84 5.14
N GLU A 137 -11.44 18.95 3.88
CA GLU A 137 -11.84 17.80 3.05
C GLU A 137 -10.74 16.73 2.97
N VAL A 138 -9.48 17.12 2.75
CA VAL A 138 -8.34 16.18 2.74
C VAL A 138 -8.14 15.53 4.11
N LYS A 139 -8.23 16.32 5.19
CA LYS A 139 -8.11 15.77 6.56
C LYS A 139 -9.21 14.75 6.86
N ASP A 140 -10.45 15.11 6.56
CA ASP A 140 -11.61 14.23 6.80
C ASP A 140 -11.49 12.93 5.99
N LEU A 141 -11.05 13.02 4.73
CA LEU A 141 -10.81 11.86 3.88
C LEU A 141 -9.68 10.97 4.45
N MET A 142 -8.57 11.56 4.87
CA MET A 142 -7.46 10.84 5.49
C MET A 142 -7.90 10.13 6.77
N ASP A 143 -8.65 10.82 7.64
CA ASP A 143 -9.14 10.26 8.90
C ASP A 143 -10.13 9.11 8.65
N VAL A 144 -11.08 9.28 7.73
CA VAL A 144 -12.05 8.22 7.37
C VAL A 144 -11.34 7.01 6.78
N THR A 145 -10.38 7.22 5.88
CA THR A 145 -9.66 6.11 5.24
C THR A 145 -8.82 5.33 6.25
N ARG A 146 -8.14 6.04 7.15
CA ARG A 146 -7.36 5.41 8.22
C ARG A 146 -8.23 4.61 9.17
N GLU A 147 -9.37 5.15 9.57
CA GLU A 147 -10.33 4.45 10.41
C GLU A 147 -10.89 3.20 9.70
N CYS A 148 -11.15 3.27 8.39
CA CYS A 148 -11.53 2.10 7.58
C CYS A 148 -10.48 0.99 7.65
N LEU A 149 -9.18 1.33 7.60
CA LEU A 149 -8.10 0.35 7.74
C LEU A 149 -8.20 -0.40 9.07
N TYR A 150 -8.28 0.35 10.19
CA TYR A 150 -8.30 -0.28 11.53
C TYR A 150 -9.60 -1.02 11.82
N ILE A 151 -10.75 -0.50 11.40
CA ILE A 151 -12.04 -1.22 11.45
C ILE A 151 -11.93 -2.56 10.73
N GLY A 152 -11.32 -2.57 9.53
CA GLY A 152 -11.11 -3.81 8.78
C GLY A 152 -10.19 -4.78 9.51
N ILE A 153 -9.07 -4.31 10.06
CA ILE A 153 -8.12 -5.13 10.82
C ILE A 153 -8.80 -5.72 12.06
N GLU A 154 -9.60 -4.94 12.80
CA GLU A 154 -10.35 -5.44 13.96
C GLU A 154 -11.30 -6.59 13.64
N GLN A 155 -11.88 -6.61 12.43
CA GLN A 155 -12.72 -7.71 11.96
C GLN A 155 -11.92 -8.98 11.61
N ALA A 156 -10.61 -8.89 11.44
CA ALA A 156 -9.76 -10.01 11.04
C ALA A 156 -9.50 -10.99 12.19
N GLN A 157 -10.55 -11.47 12.85
CA GLN A 157 -10.51 -12.43 13.95
C GLN A 157 -10.63 -13.86 13.45
N VAL A 158 -10.01 -14.80 14.19
CA VAL A 158 -10.19 -16.24 13.94
C VAL A 158 -11.68 -16.59 13.98
N GLY A 159 -12.18 -17.19 12.90
CA GLY A 159 -13.58 -17.62 12.78
C GLY A 159 -14.49 -16.64 12.07
N ASN A 160 -14.15 -15.35 12.00
CA ASN A 160 -14.80 -14.37 11.12
C ASN A 160 -14.55 -14.74 9.65
N ARG A 161 -15.12 -13.98 8.74
CA ARG A 161 -15.00 -14.21 7.30
C ARG A 161 -14.51 -12.96 6.59
N ILE A 162 -13.94 -13.11 5.42
CA ILE A 162 -13.48 -11.98 4.56
C ILE A 162 -14.59 -10.93 4.39
N GLY A 163 -15.85 -11.36 4.20
CA GLY A 163 -16.97 -10.44 4.05
C GLY A 163 -17.31 -9.62 5.31
N ASP A 164 -16.87 -10.04 6.50
CA ASP A 164 -17.03 -9.25 7.72
C ASP A 164 -16.11 -8.02 7.69
N ILE A 165 -14.90 -8.18 7.17
CA ILE A 165 -13.94 -7.09 6.93
C ILE A 165 -14.55 -6.06 5.96
N GLY A 166 -14.91 -6.51 4.75
CA GLY A 166 -15.41 -5.61 3.72
C GLY A 166 -16.72 -4.91 4.09
N ALA A 167 -17.64 -5.62 4.75
CA ALA A 167 -18.91 -5.02 5.18
C ALA A 167 -18.70 -3.91 6.20
N ALA A 168 -17.80 -4.08 7.17
CA ALA A 168 -17.52 -3.09 8.21
C ALA A 168 -16.88 -1.82 7.61
N ILE A 169 -15.91 -1.99 6.71
CA ILE A 169 -15.27 -0.87 5.99
C ILE A 169 -16.31 -0.11 5.17
N GLN A 170 -17.08 -0.83 4.36
CA GLN A 170 -18.08 -0.24 3.47
C GLN A 170 -19.15 0.56 4.24
N GLU A 171 -19.69 -0.03 5.30
CA GLU A 171 -20.69 0.63 6.14
C GLU A 171 -20.16 1.93 6.74
N TYR A 172 -18.93 1.90 7.25
CA TYR A 172 -18.31 3.08 7.86
C TYR A 172 -18.08 4.20 6.84
N ALA A 173 -17.51 3.91 5.67
CA ALA A 173 -17.19 4.90 4.65
C ALA A 173 -18.46 5.43 3.97
N GLU A 174 -19.34 4.54 3.47
CA GLU A 174 -20.53 4.94 2.70
C GLU A 174 -21.55 5.70 3.56
N SER A 175 -21.70 5.37 4.87
CA SER A 175 -22.57 6.13 5.78
C SER A 175 -22.11 7.58 5.98
N ARG A 176 -20.86 7.89 5.64
CA ARG A 176 -20.26 9.23 5.69
C ARG A 176 -20.19 9.91 4.32
N GLY A 177 -20.75 9.28 3.28
CA GLY A 177 -20.82 9.83 1.93
C GLY A 177 -19.59 9.61 1.07
N TYR A 178 -18.70 8.69 1.47
CA TYR A 178 -17.49 8.34 0.70
C TYR A 178 -17.71 7.10 -0.17
N GLY A 179 -17.04 7.05 -1.32
CA GLY A 179 -17.01 5.87 -2.19
C GLY A 179 -15.92 4.89 -1.78
N VAL A 180 -16.24 3.59 -1.75
CA VAL A 180 -15.25 2.52 -1.51
C VAL A 180 -14.92 1.87 -2.84
N VAL A 181 -13.66 1.94 -3.29
CA VAL A 181 -13.19 1.35 -4.55
C VAL A 181 -13.44 -0.17 -4.55
N ARG A 182 -13.87 -0.71 -5.70
CA ARG A 182 -14.30 -2.12 -5.83
C ARG A 182 -13.44 -2.95 -6.78
N ASP A 183 -12.70 -2.29 -7.66
CA ASP A 183 -11.88 -2.94 -8.69
C ASP A 183 -10.51 -3.39 -8.16
N LEU A 184 -10.10 -2.84 -7.01
CA LEU A 184 -8.87 -3.15 -6.30
C LEU A 184 -9.21 -3.63 -4.88
N VAL A 185 -8.46 -4.61 -4.40
CA VAL A 185 -8.74 -5.31 -3.14
C VAL A 185 -7.43 -5.71 -2.46
N GLY A 186 -7.46 -5.90 -1.15
CA GLY A 186 -6.37 -6.53 -0.43
C GLY A 186 -6.23 -8.02 -0.77
N HIS A 187 -5.20 -8.63 -0.25
CA HIS A 187 -4.82 -9.99 -0.64
C HIS A 187 -4.14 -10.77 0.48
N GLY A 188 -3.99 -12.08 0.25
CA GLY A 188 -3.08 -12.90 1.03
C GLY A 188 -1.62 -12.58 0.72
N VAL A 189 -0.74 -12.80 1.68
CA VAL A 189 0.71 -12.64 1.52
C VAL A 189 1.40 -13.91 2.02
N GLY A 190 2.28 -14.46 1.18
CA GLY A 190 3.03 -15.67 1.49
C GLY A 190 4.43 -15.64 0.89
N PRO A 191 4.88 -16.73 0.25
CA PRO A 191 6.07 -16.74 -0.59
C PRO A 191 6.03 -15.71 -1.73
N THR A 192 4.83 -15.41 -2.24
CA THR A 192 4.60 -14.34 -3.23
C THR A 192 3.84 -13.18 -2.60
N MET A 193 3.98 -11.96 -3.18
CA MET A 193 3.32 -10.78 -2.63
C MET A 193 1.80 -10.86 -2.74
N HIS A 194 1.27 -11.39 -3.82
CA HIS A 194 -0.17 -11.51 -4.05
C HIS A 194 -0.58 -12.97 -4.04
N GLU A 195 -1.32 -13.38 -3.00
CA GLU A 195 -1.86 -14.72 -2.85
C GLU A 195 -3.36 -14.68 -2.50
N GLU A 196 -4.03 -15.81 -2.68
CA GLU A 196 -5.36 -15.98 -2.13
C GLU A 196 -5.34 -15.94 -0.57
N PRO A 197 -6.37 -15.42 0.07
CA PRO A 197 -7.62 -14.94 -0.53
C PRO A 197 -7.56 -13.47 -0.95
N MET A 198 -8.40 -13.09 -1.92
CA MET A 198 -8.75 -11.67 -2.11
C MET A 198 -9.48 -11.13 -0.88
N VAL A 199 -9.18 -9.88 -0.50
CA VAL A 199 -9.75 -9.19 0.67
C VAL A 199 -10.48 -7.90 0.22
N PRO A 200 -11.70 -8.00 -0.32
CA PRO A 200 -12.47 -6.83 -0.72
C PRO A 200 -12.81 -5.93 0.49
N HIS A 201 -12.74 -4.61 0.27
CA HIS A 201 -13.10 -3.59 1.25
C HIS A 201 -14.60 -3.26 1.24
N PHE A 202 -15.40 -4.11 0.59
CA PHE A 202 -16.85 -4.04 0.47
C PHE A 202 -17.42 -5.46 0.52
N GLY A 203 -18.73 -5.58 0.74
CA GLY A 203 -19.38 -6.88 0.69
C GLY A 203 -20.47 -7.11 1.72
N ARG A 204 -20.65 -8.36 2.13
CA ARG A 204 -21.69 -8.77 3.09
C ARG A 204 -21.10 -9.54 4.24
N ALA A 205 -21.42 -9.14 5.46
CA ALA A 205 -21.04 -9.85 6.67
C ALA A 205 -21.47 -11.32 6.64
N GLY A 206 -20.65 -12.20 7.21
CA GLY A 206 -20.86 -13.63 7.25
C GLY A 206 -20.63 -14.38 5.93
N ARG A 207 -20.05 -13.75 4.91
CA ARG A 207 -19.74 -14.33 3.60
C ARG A 207 -18.24 -14.47 3.35
N GLY A 208 -17.90 -15.26 2.35
CA GLY A 208 -16.51 -15.49 1.93
C GLY A 208 -15.76 -16.51 2.79
N LEU A 209 -14.44 -16.56 2.57
CA LEU A 209 -13.54 -17.49 3.24
C LEU A 209 -13.54 -17.23 4.75
N ARG A 210 -13.50 -18.32 5.56
CA ARG A 210 -13.34 -18.23 7.00
C ARG A 210 -11.88 -17.95 7.36
N LEU A 211 -11.66 -16.94 8.17
CA LEU A 211 -10.35 -16.55 8.66
C LEU A 211 -9.81 -17.58 9.67
N LYS A 212 -8.52 -17.85 9.56
CA LYS A 212 -7.82 -18.84 10.38
C LYS A 212 -6.52 -18.23 10.93
N GLU A 213 -6.12 -18.76 12.08
CA GLU A 213 -4.79 -18.46 12.63
C GLU A 213 -3.68 -18.76 11.62
N GLY A 214 -2.66 -17.89 11.56
CA GLY A 214 -1.52 -18.00 10.66
C GLY A 214 -1.72 -17.39 9.27
N MET A 215 -2.94 -16.96 8.91
CA MET A 215 -3.13 -16.22 7.66
C MET A 215 -2.45 -14.86 7.76
N VAL A 216 -1.69 -14.50 6.73
CA VAL A 216 -1.11 -13.17 6.56
C VAL A 216 -1.86 -12.50 5.40
N LEU A 217 -2.39 -11.31 5.65
CA LEU A 217 -3.25 -10.58 4.72
C LEU A 217 -2.86 -9.11 4.68
N THR A 218 -3.24 -8.41 3.60
CA THR A 218 -3.31 -6.96 3.56
C THR A 218 -4.75 -6.48 3.73
N ILE A 219 -4.91 -5.31 4.33
CA ILE A 219 -6.11 -4.48 4.26
C ILE A 219 -5.63 -3.09 3.82
N GLU A 220 -6.19 -2.61 2.71
CA GLU A 220 -5.72 -1.45 1.96
C GLU A 220 -6.88 -0.63 1.40
N PRO A 221 -7.82 -0.16 2.22
CA PRO A 221 -9.00 0.54 1.73
C PRO A 221 -8.62 1.79 0.93
N MET A 222 -9.10 1.85 -0.32
CA MET A 222 -9.05 3.02 -1.17
C MET A 222 -10.41 3.71 -1.10
N ILE A 223 -10.44 4.92 -0.53
CA ILE A 223 -11.64 5.70 -0.23
C ILE A 223 -11.63 6.97 -1.05
N ASN A 224 -12.73 7.25 -1.76
CA ASN A 224 -12.90 8.40 -2.63
C ASN A 224 -13.90 9.40 -2.05
N THR A 225 -13.67 10.70 -2.25
CA THR A 225 -14.64 11.75 -1.88
C THR A 225 -15.91 11.72 -2.74
N GLY A 226 -15.85 11.09 -3.92
CA GLY A 226 -16.96 10.95 -4.85
C GLY A 226 -17.40 9.50 -5.04
N THR A 227 -17.57 9.10 -6.31
CA THR A 227 -17.95 7.72 -6.65
C THR A 227 -16.83 6.72 -6.35
N TRP A 228 -17.21 5.46 -6.18
CA TRP A 228 -16.25 4.35 -6.02
C TRP A 228 -15.55 3.96 -7.33
N GLU A 229 -16.07 4.39 -8.48
CA GLU A 229 -15.60 4.00 -9.81
C GLU A 229 -14.25 4.65 -10.13
N ILE A 230 -13.42 3.89 -10.79
CA ILE A 230 -12.06 4.29 -11.18
C ILE A 230 -11.83 4.05 -12.68
N ASP A 231 -10.86 4.76 -13.25
CA ASP A 231 -10.36 4.56 -14.60
C ASP A 231 -8.88 4.20 -14.56
N THR A 232 -8.44 3.41 -15.53
CA THR A 232 -7.05 2.94 -15.62
C THR A 232 -6.33 3.64 -16.77
N ASP A 233 -5.10 4.09 -16.54
CA ASP A 233 -4.24 4.61 -17.61
C ASP A 233 -3.95 3.51 -18.64
N MET A 234 -4.62 3.60 -19.77
CA MET A 234 -4.50 2.63 -20.87
C MET A 234 -3.15 2.62 -21.56
N LYS A 235 -2.24 3.55 -21.27
CA LYS A 235 -0.88 3.56 -21.85
C LYS A 235 0.05 2.63 -21.10
N THR A 236 -0.05 2.63 -19.79
CA THR A 236 0.81 1.81 -18.92
C THR A 236 0.10 0.59 -18.36
N GLY A 237 -1.23 0.67 -18.21
CA GLY A 237 -2.04 -0.36 -17.56
C GLY A 237 -1.94 -0.35 -16.05
N TRP A 238 -1.29 0.68 -15.43
CA TRP A 238 -1.01 0.71 -14.00
C TRP A 238 -1.80 1.76 -13.21
N ALA A 239 -1.57 3.04 -13.49
CA ALA A 239 -2.16 4.10 -12.68
C ALA A 239 -3.68 4.11 -12.76
N HIS A 240 -4.33 4.08 -11.59
CA HIS A 240 -5.77 4.19 -11.45
C HIS A 240 -6.13 5.58 -10.92
N LYS A 241 -7.23 6.16 -11.43
CA LYS A 241 -7.76 7.46 -11.03
C LYS A 241 -9.25 7.41 -10.80
N THR A 242 -9.76 8.32 -9.97
CA THR A 242 -11.21 8.52 -9.83
C THR A 242 -11.79 9.03 -11.16
N ILE A 243 -12.97 8.53 -11.55
CA ILE A 243 -13.60 8.94 -12.83
C ILE A 243 -14.19 10.35 -12.76
N ASP A 244 -14.53 10.84 -11.57
CA ASP A 244 -15.16 12.13 -11.32
C ASP A 244 -14.17 13.24 -10.93
N GLY A 245 -12.86 12.91 -10.81
CA GLY A 245 -11.82 13.83 -10.38
C GLY A 245 -11.83 14.14 -8.88
N GLY A 246 -12.63 13.41 -8.09
CA GLY A 246 -12.62 13.49 -6.63
C GLY A 246 -11.30 12.99 -6.03
N LEU A 247 -11.01 13.40 -4.80
CA LEU A 247 -9.82 12.92 -4.09
C LEU A 247 -9.95 11.45 -3.72
N SER A 248 -8.81 10.74 -3.72
CA SER A 248 -8.69 9.38 -3.23
C SER A 248 -7.59 9.27 -2.18
N CYS A 249 -7.84 8.51 -1.12
CA CYS A 249 -6.88 8.19 -0.09
C CYS A 249 -6.76 6.67 0.08
N GLN A 250 -5.55 6.21 0.40
CA GLN A 250 -5.26 4.81 0.73
C GLN A 250 -4.34 4.76 1.94
N TYR A 251 -4.65 3.83 2.84
CA TYR A 251 -3.74 3.34 3.86
C TYR A 251 -3.74 1.84 3.82
N GLU A 252 -2.60 1.23 4.10
CA GLU A 252 -2.45 -0.21 4.08
C GLU A 252 -1.55 -0.71 5.18
N HIS A 253 -1.95 -1.83 5.76
CA HIS A 253 -1.12 -2.66 6.60
C HIS A 253 -1.17 -4.13 6.19
N GLN A 254 0.01 -4.76 6.25
CA GLN A 254 0.13 -6.21 6.30
C GLN A 254 0.06 -6.68 7.75
N PHE A 255 -0.72 -7.71 8.03
CA PHE A 255 -0.90 -8.26 9.37
C PHE A 255 -1.04 -9.78 9.35
N VAL A 256 -0.77 -10.42 10.48
CA VAL A 256 -1.00 -11.85 10.69
C VAL A 256 -2.16 -12.07 11.67
N ILE A 257 -3.04 -13.00 11.32
CA ILE A 257 -4.12 -13.43 12.23
C ILE A 257 -3.55 -14.38 13.29
N THR A 258 -3.63 -14.00 14.56
CA THR A 258 -3.22 -14.85 15.69
C THR A 258 -4.44 -15.30 16.47
N LYS A 259 -4.25 -16.26 17.39
CA LYS A 259 -5.31 -16.70 18.31
C LYS A 259 -5.84 -15.57 19.22
N ASP A 260 -5.01 -14.54 19.46
CA ASP A 260 -5.31 -13.41 20.36
C ASP A 260 -5.80 -12.18 19.56
N GLY A 261 -5.99 -12.31 18.24
CA GLY A 261 -6.41 -11.26 17.30
C GLY A 261 -5.34 -10.95 16.26
N PRO A 262 -5.61 -9.99 15.36
CA PRO A 262 -4.66 -9.57 14.32
C PRO A 262 -3.45 -8.85 14.93
N ARG A 263 -2.25 -9.16 14.42
CA ARG A 263 -1.01 -8.47 14.75
C ARG A 263 -0.44 -7.80 13.50
N ILE A 264 -0.37 -6.48 13.51
CA ILE A 264 0.17 -5.69 12.41
C ILE A 264 1.68 -5.96 12.29
N LEU A 265 2.15 -6.24 11.06
CA LEU A 265 3.54 -6.52 10.74
C LEU A 265 4.28 -5.28 10.25
N THR A 266 3.57 -4.29 9.74
CA THR A 266 4.08 -3.03 9.16
C THR A 266 3.78 -1.82 10.07
N SER A 267 3.62 -2.05 11.39
CA SER A 267 3.30 -1.01 12.37
C SER A 267 4.40 0.05 12.42
N GLN A 268 3.99 1.31 12.42
CA GLN A 268 4.87 2.46 12.55
C GLN A 268 4.94 3.00 14.00
N GLY A 269 4.32 2.28 14.95
CA GLY A 269 4.32 2.63 16.37
C GLY A 269 3.40 3.80 16.75
N GLU A 270 2.57 4.27 15.83
CA GLU A 270 1.70 5.44 16.00
C GLU A 270 0.25 5.17 15.56
N GLU A 271 -0.21 3.94 15.73
CA GLU A 271 -1.59 3.58 15.45
C GLU A 271 -2.52 4.43 16.35
N GLY A 272 -3.11 5.48 15.78
CA GLY A 272 -4.06 6.38 16.46
C GLY A 272 -3.53 7.75 16.86
N THR A 273 -2.27 8.11 16.57
CA THR A 273 -1.74 9.46 16.83
C THR A 273 -1.45 10.22 15.54
N TYR A 274 -2.18 11.30 15.31
CA TYR A 274 -1.86 12.39 14.39
C TYR A 274 -2.15 13.72 15.04
#